data_73343cf567d0ae1e594bdf0c87224ee4
#
_entry.id   73343cf567d0ae1e594bdf0c87224ee4
#
_cell.length_a   1.000
_cell.length_b   1.000
_cell.length_c   1.000
_cell.angle_alpha   90.00
_cell.angle_beta   90.00
_cell.angle_gamma   90.00
#
_symmetry.space_group_name_H-M   'P 1'
#
loop_
_entity.id
_entity.type
_entity.pdbx_description
1 polymer ?
#
loop_
_entity_poly.entity_id
_entity_poly.type
_entity_poly.pdbx_seq_one_letter_code
_entity_poly.pdbx_strand_id
1 'polypeptide(L)'
;MKELVIFVMYICASISDMRNRTIPNRIPFLLTALWPIWLITNKDQIGLLIRGLWSEIFAISVLITVCIVTKFIGHMSSLGGGDIKLILSTCLYLEIKETFVFLFSANFLGVMFSLLFFIWYKFLKREDRNKEEITSSSSLLMYTFPFAPFLGFGVALALFLR
;
A
#
# COMPACT_ATOMS: atom_id res chain seq x y z
N MET A 1 -5.23 -21.34 -2.69
CA MET A 1 -4.09 -21.31 -1.71
C MET A 1 -3.29 -20.02 -1.77
N LYS A 2 -2.92 -19.50 -2.97
CA LYS A 2 -2.16 -18.22 -3.07
C LYS A 2 -2.84 -17.05 -2.36
N GLU A 3 -4.15 -16.94 -2.51
CA GLU A 3 -4.96 -15.84 -1.96
C GLU A 3 -4.90 -15.80 -0.43
N LEU A 4 -4.98 -16.97 0.20
CA LEU A 4 -4.91 -17.09 1.65
C LEU A 4 -3.53 -16.67 2.18
N VAL A 5 -2.44 -17.09 1.48
CA VAL A 5 -1.08 -16.69 1.86
C VAL A 5 -0.91 -15.17 1.76
N ILE A 6 -1.33 -14.57 0.65
CA ILE A 6 -1.28 -13.12 0.47
C ILE A 6 -2.07 -12.41 1.58
N PHE A 7 -3.28 -12.88 1.86
CA PHE A 7 -4.16 -12.27 2.87
C PHE A 7 -3.55 -12.33 4.27
N VAL A 8 -3.01 -13.47 4.69
CA VAL A 8 -2.32 -13.63 5.97
C VAL A 8 -1.11 -12.70 6.07
N MET A 9 -0.30 -12.59 5.01
CA MET A 9 0.86 -11.69 4.99
C MET A 9 0.45 -10.22 5.11
N TYR A 10 -0.66 -9.82 4.48
CA TYR A 10 -1.19 -8.45 4.63
C TYR A 10 -1.75 -8.17 6.01
N ILE A 11 -2.40 -9.13 6.67
CA ILE A 11 -2.81 -9.00 8.07
C ILE A 11 -1.58 -8.77 8.95
N CYS A 12 -0.54 -9.58 8.79
CA CYS A 12 0.70 -9.42 9.55
C CYS A 12 1.39 -8.06 9.27
N ALA A 13 1.43 -7.63 8.00
CA ALA A 13 1.97 -6.34 7.61
C ALA A 13 1.17 -5.19 8.24
N SER A 14 -0.16 -5.25 8.18
CA SER A 14 -1.06 -4.25 8.74
C SER A 14 -0.91 -4.12 10.26
N ILE A 15 -0.84 -5.24 10.98
CA ILE A 15 -0.64 -5.24 12.43
C ILE A 15 0.73 -4.61 12.78
N SER A 16 1.78 -4.96 12.04
CA SER A 16 3.12 -4.40 12.26
C SER A 16 3.17 -2.91 11.97
N ASP A 17 2.53 -2.47 10.89
CA ASP A 17 2.47 -1.06 10.49
C ASP A 17 1.67 -0.22 11.48
N MET A 18 0.55 -0.73 11.97
CA MET A 18 -0.25 -0.06 13.00
C MET A 18 0.49 0.05 14.34
N ARG A 19 1.32 -0.93 14.68
CA ARG A 19 2.03 -0.96 15.97
C ARG A 19 3.36 -0.18 15.93
N ASN A 20 4.16 -0.40 14.90
CA ASN A 20 5.54 0.07 14.81
C ASN A 20 5.74 1.11 13.70
N ARG A 21 4.73 1.38 12.87
CA ARG A 21 4.81 2.23 11.67
C ARG A 21 5.94 1.80 10.72
N THR A 22 6.24 0.51 10.71
CA THR A 22 7.26 -0.09 9.86
C THR A 22 6.81 -1.47 9.41
N ILE A 23 7.00 -1.75 8.13
CA ILE A 23 6.76 -3.08 7.58
C ILE A 23 8.09 -3.85 7.64
N PRO A 24 8.18 -4.96 8.39
CA PRO A 24 9.40 -5.75 8.46
C PRO A 24 9.72 -6.35 7.09
N ASN A 25 10.97 -6.21 6.66
CA ASN A 25 11.44 -6.71 5.35
C ASN A 25 11.21 -8.22 5.15
N ARG A 26 10.98 -8.96 6.23
CA ARG A 26 10.69 -10.41 6.18
C ARG A 26 9.40 -10.71 5.42
N ILE A 27 8.37 -9.84 5.52
CA ILE A 27 7.07 -10.08 4.89
C ILE A 27 7.15 -10.00 3.36
N PRO A 28 7.62 -8.90 2.74
CA PRO A 28 7.78 -8.85 1.29
C PRO A 28 8.80 -9.88 0.79
N PHE A 29 9.86 -10.17 1.56
CA PHE A 29 10.82 -11.22 1.20
C PHE A 29 10.18 -12.60 1.13
N LEU A 30 9.37 -12.98 2.12
CA LEU A 30 8.65 -14.26 2.13
C LEU A 30 7.67 -14.36 0.96
N LEU A 31 6.92 -13.28 0.65
CA LEU A 31 6.04 -13.25 -0.52
C LEU A 31 6.84 -13.51 -1.80
N THR A 32 7.94 -12.79 -2.01
CA THR A 32 8.78 -13.00 -3.20
C THR A 32 9.37 -14.39 -3.27
N ALA A 33 9.83 -14.95 -2.12
CA ALA A 33 10.42 -16.30 -2.06
C ALA A 33 9.40 -17.43 -2.28
N LEU A 34 8.14 -17.24 -1.90
CA LEU A 34 7.06 -18.20 -2.13
C LEU A 34 6.54 -18.20 -3.58
N TRP A 35 6.76 -17.12 -4.31
CA TRP A 35 6.28 -17.00 -5.68
C TRP A 35 6.82 -18.08 -6.64
N PRO A 36 8.13 -18.39 -6.71
CA PRO A 36 8.63 -19.42 -7.58
C PRO A 36 8.13 -20.82 -7.18
N ILE A 37 7.94 -21.07 -5.89
CA ILE A 37 7.36 -22.34 -5.42
C ILE A 37 5.93 -22.50 -5.93
N TRP A 38 5.14 -21.42 -5.83
CA TRP A 38 3.79 -21.39 -6.35
C TRP A 38 3.76 -21.54 -7.88
N LEU A 39 4.71 -20.94 -8.60
CA LEU A 39 4.83 -21.05 -10.05
C LEU A 39 5.08 -22.50 -10.48
N ILE A 40 6.00 -23.22 -9.83
CA ILE A 40 6.35 -24.61 -10.15
C ILE A 40 5.15 -25.57 -9.91
N THR A 41 4.30 -25.26 -8.93
CA THR A 41 3.13 -26.10 -8.63
C THR A 41 1.98 -25.97 -9.60
N ASN A 42 2.00 -24.95 -10.47
CA ASN A 42 0.94 -24.72 -11.46
C ASN A 42 1.30 -25.26 -12.83
N LYS A 43 0.27 -25.71 -13.59
CA LYS A 43 0.47 -26.30 -14.91
C LYS A 43 0.86 -25.24 -15.99
N ASP A 44 0.39 -24.01 -15.85
CA ASP A 44 0.67 -22.89 -16.77
C ASP A 44 1.79 -21.99 -16.23
N GLN A 45 2.99 -22.56 -16.08
CA GLN A 45 4.14 -21.87 -15.45
C GLN A 45 4.57 -20.63 -16.26
N ILE A 46 4.68 -20.78 -17.59
CA ILE A 46 5.16 -19.72 -18.50
C ILE A 46 4.14 -18.57 -18.56
N GLY A 47 2.86 -18.90 -18.71
CA GLY A 47 1.80 -17.90 -18.74
C GLY A 47 1.72 -17.08 -17.45
N LEU A 48 1.82 -17.76 -16.30
CA LEU A 48 1.81 -17.09 -14.99
C LEU A 48 3.06 -16.23 -14.77
N LEU A 49 4.24 -16.69 -15.21
CA LEU A 49 5.47 -15.92 -15.13
C LEU A 49 5.36 -14.63 -15.96
N ILE A 50 4.91 -14.74 -17.20
CA ILE A 50 4.76 -13.58 -18.10
C ILE A 50 3.76 -12.57 -17.49
N ARG A 51 2.59 -13.04 -17.03
CA ARG A 51 1.57 -12.17 -16.43
C ARG A 51 2.10 -11.46 -15.17
N GLY A 52 2.78 -12.17 -14.28
CA GLY A 52 3.37 -11.59 -13.08
C GLY A 52 4.43 -10.55 -13.40
N LEU A 53 5.33 -10.81 -14.33
CA LEU A 53 6.34 -9.83 -14.76
C LEU A 53 5.72 -8.57 -15.39
N TRP A 54 4.71 -8.72 -16.25
CA TRP A 54 4.01 -7.56 -16.81
C TRP A 54 3.29 -6.73 -15.75
N SER A 55 2.69 -7.40 -14.78
CA SER A 55 2.04 -6.75 -13.63
C SER A 55 3.05 -5.97 -12.79
N GLU A 56 4.23 -6.54 -12.55
CA GLU A 56 5.30 -5.87 -11.80
C GLU A 56 5.86 -4.66 -12.54
N ILE A 57 6.12 -4.77 -13.85
CA ILE A 57 6.53 -3.64 -14.70
C ILE A 57 5.50 -2.51 -14.66
N PHE A 58 4.22 -2.86 -14.75
CA PHE A 58 3.13 -1.89 -14.64
C PHE A 58 3.14 -1.19 -13.27
N ALA A 59 3.26 -1.94 -12.17
CA ALA A 59 3.31 -1.37 -10.83
C ALA A 59 4.53 -0.45 -10.64
N ILE A 60 5.71 -0.84 -11.13
CA ILE A 60 6.92 0.00 -11.11
C ILE A 60 6.67 1.31 -11.87
N SER A 61 6.07 1.26 -13.05
CA SER A 61 5.75 2.44 -13.84
C SER A 61 4.83 3.41 -13.08
N VAL A 62 3.78 2.89 -12.44
CA VAL A 62 2.86 3.69 -11.62
C VAL A 62 3.58 4.31 -10.43
N LEU A 63 4.39 3.53 -9.70
CA LEU A 63 5.14 4.02 -8.54
C LEU A 63 6.14 5.12 -8.92
N ILE A 64 6.86 4.96 -10.02
CA ILE A 64 7.78 5.99 -10.54
C ILE A 64 7.00 7.26 -10.87
N THR A 65 5.85 7.14 -11.55
CA THR A 65 5.01 8.29 -11.89
C THR A 65 4.55 9.03 -10.64
N VAL A 66 4.08 8.30 -9.62
CA VAL A 66 3.69 8.89 -8.33
C VAL A 66 4.87 9.60 -7.67
N CYS A 67 6.05 8.98 -7.64
CA CYS A 67 7.25 9.60 -7.07
C CYS A 67 7.67 10.89 -7.80
N ILE A 68 7.58 10.91 -9.13
CA ILE A 68 7.89 12.11 -9.94
C ILE A 68 6.87 13.22 -9.64
N VAL A 69 5.58 12.89 -9.65
CA VAL A 69 4.49 13.86 -9.39
C VAL A 69 4.61 14.45 -7.98
N THR A 70 4.81 13.63 -6.96
CA THR A 70 4.96 14.10 -5.56
C THR A 70 6.19 15.01 -5.41
N LYS A 71 7.29 14.69 -6.07
CA LYS A 71 8.50 15.53 -6.08
C LYS A 71 8.26 16.88 -6.78
N PHE A 72 7.50 16.90 -7.86
CA PHE A 72 7.14 18.12 -8.59
C PHE A 72 6.23 19.05 -7.78
N ILE A 73 5.31 18.49 -6.98
CA ILE A 73 4.38 19.25 -6.12
C ILE A 73 5.09 19.79 -4.85
N GLY A 74 6.36 19.43 -4.63
CA GLY A 74 7.14 19.91 -3.48
C GLY A 74 6.76 19.27 -2.15
N HIS A 75 5.97 18.20 -2.14
CA HIS A 75 5.65 17.44 -0.95
C HIS A 75 6.65 16.32 -0.74
N MET A 76 7.38 16.38 0.36
CA MET A 76 8.40 15.39 0.74
C MET A 76 7.83 14.07 1.29
N SER A 77 6.56 13.79 1.17
CA SER A 77 6.00 12.51 1.58
C SER A 77 6.29 11.44 0.53
N SER A 78 7.49 10.87 0.58
CA SER A 78 7.78 9.66 -0.18
C SER A 78 6.97 8.49 0.39
N LEU A 79 6.42 7.65 -0.48
CA LEU A 79 5.90 6.34 -0.10
C LEU A 79 6.96 5.62 0.77
N GLY A 80 6.52 5.00 1.85
CA GLY A 80 7.41 4.22 2.71
C GLY A 80 8.11 3.11 1.91
N GLY A 81 9.42 2.95 2.10
CA GLY A 81 10.17 1.91 1.39
C GLY A 81 9.62 0.48 1.66
N GLY A 82 8.97 0.27 2.81
CA GLY A 82 8.28 -0.98 3.14
C GLY A 82 7.05 -1.22 2.28
N ASP A 83 6.25 -0.16 2.05
CA ASP A 83 5.05 -0.23 1.22
C ASP A 83 5.39 -0.56 -0.23
N ILE A 84 6.44 0.08 -0.78
CA ILE A 84 6.91 -0.19 -2.14
C ILE A 84 7.29 -1.66 -2.30
N LYS A 85 8.06 -2.21 -1.37
CA LYS A 85 8.47 -3.62 -1.39
C LYS A 85 7.27 -4.56 -1.30
N LEU A 86 6.30 -4.22 -0.45
CA LEU A 86 5.10 -5.02 -0.27
C LEU A 86 4.22 -5.00 -1.54
N ILE A 87 4.06 -3.85 -2.18
CA ILE A 87 3.35 -3.70 -3.45
C ILE A 87 4.00 -4.57 -4.52
N LEU A 88 5.32 -4.42 -4.74
CA LEU A 88 6.03 -5.17 -5.77
C LEU A 88 5.96 -6.68 -5.56
N SER A 89 6.21 -7.17 -4.33
CA SER A 89 6.11 -8.60 -4.04
C SER A 89 4.71 -9.18 -4.27
N THR A 90 3.66 -8.35 -4.14
CA THR A 90 2.27 -8.77 -4.39
C THR A 90 1.92 -8.79 -5.87
N CYS A 91 2.43 -7.83 -6.63
CA CYS A 91 2.14 -7.73 -8.07
C CYS A 91 2.61 -8.95 -8.87
N LEU A 92 3.60 -9.70 -8.36
CA LEU A 92 4.02 -11.00 -8.93
C LEU A 92 2.90 -12.04 -8.98
N TYR A 93 1.93 -11.95 -8.07
CA TYR A 93 0.81 -12.89 -7.98
C TYR A 93 -0.45 -12.44 -8.71
N LEU A 94 -0.50 -11.17 -9.13
CA LEU A 94 -1.65 -10.52 -9.73
C LEU A 94 -1.50 -10.39 -11.25
N GLU A 95 -2.62 -10.32 -11.94
CA GLU A 95 -2.67 -9.89 -13.34
C GLU A 95 -2.72 -8.36 -13.42
N ILE A 96 -2.45 -7.79 -14.59
CA ILE A 96 -2.44 -6.33 -14.81
C ILE A 96 -3.75 -5.67 -14.35
N LYS A 97 -4.90 -6.29 -14.68
CA LYS A 97 -6.22 -5.78 -14.28
C LYS A 97 -6.37 -5.77 -12.75
N GLU A 98 -5.99 -6.88 -12.12
CA GLU A 98 -6.03 -7.03 -10.67
C GLU A 98 -5.09 -6.01 -9.99
N THR A 99 -3.90 -5.81 -10.55
CA THR A 99 -2.92 -4.82 -10.06
C THR A 99 -3.45 -3.39 -10.18
N PHE A 100 -4.14 -3.06 -11.27
CA PHE A 100 -4.78 -1.76 -11.42
C PHE A 100 -5.84 -1.54 -10.33
N VAL A 101 -6.74 -2.50 -10.13
CA VAL A 101 -7.78 -2.43 -9.08
C VAL A 101 -7.15 -2.32 -7.70
N PHE A 102 -6.11 -3.11 -7.43
CA PHE A 102 -5.36 -3.09 -6.18
C PHE A 102 -4.77 -1.71 -5.88
N LEU A 103 -3.98 -1.18 -6.81
CA LEU A 103 -3.32 0.13 -6.63
C LEU A 103 -4.33 1.27 -6.54
N PHE A 104 -5.35 1.26 -7.40
CA PHE A 104 -6.37 2.29 -7.41
C PHE A 104 -7.18 2.30 -6.11
N SER A 105 -7.69 1.15 -5.68
CA SER A 105 -8.51 1.06 -4.46
C SER A 105 -7.72 1.38 -3.20
N ALA A 106 -6.48 0.93 -3.09
CA ALA A 106 -5.61 1.24 -1.96
C ALA A 106 -5.33 2.75 -1.84
N ASN A 107 -4.98 3.40 -2.95
CA ASN A 107 -4.76 4.84 -2.98
C ASN A 107 -6.04 5.63 -2.71
N PHE A 108 -7.16 5.23 -3.33
CA PHE A 108 -8.45 5.89 -3.12
C PHE A 108 -8.88 5.86 -1.66
N LEU A 109 -8.80 4.69 -1.01
CA LEU A 109 -9.11 4.55 0.41
C LEU A 109 -8.16 5.34 1.30
N GLY A 110 -6.86 5.32 1.00
CA GLY A 110 -5.87 6.11 1.72
C GLY A 110 -6.16 7.61 1.69
N VAL A 111 -6.50 8.14 0.51
CA VAL A 111 -6.87 9.55 0.32
C VAL A 111 -8.18 9.88 1.04
N MET A 112 -9.21 9.05 0.88
CA MET A 112 -10.50 9.24 1.55
C MET A 112 -10.36 9.28 3.07
N PHE A 113 -9.60 8.33 3.62
CA PHE A 113 -9.37 8.27 5.07
C PHE A 113 -8.56 9.47 5.56
N SER A 114 -7.53 9.89 4.82
CA SER A 114 -6.73 11.07 5.14
C SER A 114 -7.58 12.35 5.14
N LEU A 115 -8.48 12.52 4.15
CA LEU A 115 -9.41 13.64 4.09
C LEU A 115 -10.41 13.64 5.25
N LEU A 116 -11.01 12.49 5.56
CA LEU A 116 -11.93 12.35 6.69
C LEU A 116 -11.25 12.71 8.01
N PHE A 117 -10.02 12.22 8.22
CA PHE A 117 -9.25 12.53 9.41
C PHE A 117 -8.90 14.02 9.50
N PHE A 118 -8.52 14.64 8.38
CA PHE A 118 -8.24 16.09 8.32
C PHE A 118 -9.47 16.92 8.67
N ILE A 119 -10.63 16.56 8.13
CA ILE A 119 -11.91 17.23 8.40
C ILE A 119 -12.26 17.07 9.88
N TRP A 120 -12.20 15.85 10.41
CA TRP A 120 -12.50 15.55 11.81
C TRP A 120 -11.59 16.31 12.78
N TYR A 121 -10.29 16.32 12.49
CA TYR A 121 -9.32 17.08 13.28
C TYR A 121 -9.60 18.60 13.26
N LYS A 122 -10.00 19.13 12.11
CA LYS A 122 -10.36 20.56 11.98
C LYS A 122 -11.61 20.91 12.80
N PHE A 123 -12.57 20.00 12.89
CA PHE A 123 -13.75 20.18 13.73
C PHE A 123 -13.40 20.17 15.21
N LEU A 124 -12.61 19.22 15.68
CA LEU A 124 -12.18 19.14 17.08
C LEU A 124 -11.38 20.38 17.50
N LYS A 125 -10.46 20.85 16.67
CA LYS A 125 -9.65 22.05 16.96
C LYS A 125 -10.48 23.34 16.98
N ARG A 126 -11.66 23.34 16.37
CA ARG A 126 -12.55 24.51 16.40
C ARG A 126 -13.23 24.69 17.76
N GLU A 127 -13.37 23.64 18.52
CA GLU A 127 -13.98 23.64 19.86
C GLU A 127 -12.99 24.13 20.94
N ASP A 128 -11.67 23.89 20.72
CA ASP A 128 -10.59 24.25 21.69
C ASP A 128 -9.98 25.64 21.43
N ARG A 129 -10.52 26.47 20.55
CA ARG A 129 -9.95 27.77 20.16
C ARG A 129 -9.90 28.82 21.29
N ASN A 130 -10.31 28.51 22.52
CA ASN A 130 -10.23 29.38 23.67
C ASN A 130 -8.98 29.19 24.56
N LYS A 131 -8.07 28.30 24.20
CA LYS A 131 -6.81 28.11 24.94
C LYS A 131 -5.67 27.85 23.95
N GLU A 132 -4.76 28.84 23.93
CA GLU A 132 -3.40 28.75 23.36
C GLU A 132 -3.27 28.79 21.81
N GLU A 133 -3.11 30.02 21.33
CA GLU A 133 -2.18 30.32 20.23
C GLU A 133 -0.79 29.76 20.57
N ILE A 134 -0.09 29.32 19.53
CA ILE A 134 1.31 28.89 19.53
C ILE A 134 1.48 27.38 19.81
N THR A 135 1.45 26.61 18.77
CA THR A 135 2.50 25.70 18.31
C THR A 135 2.00 24.79 17.20
N SER A 136 2.65 24.96 16.04
CA SER A 136 2.91 23.93 15.06
C SER A 136 1.78 23.46 14.13
N SER A 137 1.50 24.26 13.12
CA SER A 137 1.00 23.77 11.83
C SER A 137 1.98 22.77 11.15
N SER A 138 3.22 22.68 11.65
CA SER A 138 4.24 21.74 11.16
C SER A 138 4.12 20.32 11.71
N SER A 139 3.48 20.13 12.88
CA SER A 139 3.36 18.79 13.48
C SER A 139 2.27 17.91 12.85
N LEU A 140 1.30 18.51 12.18
CA LEU A 140 0.21 17.77 11.53
C LEU A 140 0.62 17.08 10.23
N LEU A 141 1.58 17.66 9.50
CA LEU A 141 2.12 17.07 8.28
C LEU A 141 3.06 15.88 8.57
N MET A 142 3.46 15.69 9.82
CA MET A 142 4.31 14.59 10.27
C MET A 142 3.54 13.35 10.76
N TYR A 143 2.22 13.34 10.73
CA TYR A 143 1.44 12.14 11.02
C TYR A 143 1.51 11.19 9.82
N THR A 144 2.52 10.33 9.83
CA THR A 144 2.59 9.20 8.89
C THR A 144 1.46 8.24 9.23
N PHE A 145 0.50 8.10 8.31
CA PHE A 145 -0.59 7.14 8.44
C PHE A 145 -0.10 5.73 8.12
N PRO A 146 -0.56 4.71 8.85
CA PRO A 146 -0.29 3.32 8.47
C PRO A 146 -0.97 3.02 7.13
N PHE A 147 -0.20 2.78 6.08
CA PHE A 147 -0.71 2.58 4.73
C PHE A 147 -1.00 1.09 4.41
N ALA A 148 -0.33 0.18 5.12
CA ALA A 148 -0.48 -1.27 4.90
C ALA A 148 -1.93 -1.80 5.02
N PRO A 149 -2.81 -1.33 5.92
CA PRO A 149 -4.21 -1.76 5.96
C PRO A 149 -4.97 -1.45 4.67
N PHE A 150 -4.71 -0.28 4.05
CA PHE A 150 -5.35 0.12 2.79
C PHE A 150 -4.87 -0.73 1.63
N LEU A 151 -3.59 -1.08 1.61
CA LEU A 151 -3.04 -2.04 0.67
C LEU A 151 -3.70 -3.42 0.84
N GLY A 152 -3.87 -3.89 2.07
CA GLY A 152 -4.55 -5.16 2.37
C GLY A 152 -5.99 -5.18 1.85
N PHE A 153 -6.73 -4.10 2.05
CA PHE A 153 -8.09 -3.98 1.52
C PHE A 153 -8.10 -3.92 -0.02
N GLY A 154 -7.16 -3.20 -0.62
CA GLY A 154 -7.00 -3.13 -2.06
C GLY A 154 -6.77 -4.51 -2.70
N VAL A 155 -5.90 -5.33 -2.09
CA VAL A 155 -5.67 -6.71 -2.54
C VAL A 155 -6.93 -7.57 -2.37
N ALA A 156 -7.63 -7.46 -1.25
CA ALA A 156 -8.87 -8.20 -1.02
C ALA A 156 -9.90 -7.87 -2.11
N LEU A 157 -10.07 -6.59 -2.44
CA LEU A 157 -10.97 -6.15 -3.50
C LEU A 157 -10.54 -6.67 -4.88
N ALA A 158 -9.24 -6.60 -5.21
CA ALA A 158 -8.71 -7.08 -6.47
C ALA A 158 -8.94 -8.59 -6.65
N LEU A 159 -8.78 -9.38 -5.59
CA LEU A 159 -9.01 -10.82 -5.60
C LEU A 159 -10.51 -11.18 -5.65
N PHE A 160 -11.37 -10.32 -5.09
CA PHE A 160 -12.83 -10.51 -5.10
C PHE A 160 -13.44 -10.23 -6.48
N LEU A 161 -12.91 -9.25 -7.21
CA LEU A 161 -13.39 -8.84 -8.54
C LEU A 161 -12.80 -9.68 -9.69
N ARG A 162 -12.03 -10.71 -9.38
CA ARG A 162 -11.45 -11.67 -10.32
C ARG A 162 -12.52 -12.60 -10.89
#